data_ab40c98025d941147baebf0c20279619
#
_entry.id   ab40c98025d941147baebf0c20279619
#
_cell.length_a   1.000
_cell.length_b   1.000
_cell.length_c   1.000
_cell.angle_alpha   90.00
_cell.angle_beta   90.00
_cell.angle_gamma   90.00
#
_symmetry.space_group_name_H-M   'P 1'
#
loop_
_entity.id
_entity.type
_entity.pdbx_description
1 polymer ?
#
loop_
_entity_poly.entity_id
_entity_poly.type
_entity_poly.pdbx_seq_one_letter_code
_entity_poly.pdbx_strand_id
1 'polypeptide(L)'
;MKTKSYLLLTALGFLSSSLFAQDYLVSTPNTSLLIEATPGETVKIQYYGSKIENSDIQGIYDVGMVFNADSYPAFGLQTMGEKAIAATQPDGNMSLDLKIEQVKQYPTKDGEVTEILLKDKVYPFEIKQYYKAYQGTDIISTWIEIMNNGKKSVTLYRFVSAYLPVQRGDNWLTHFHGHWGAENMLEEEKLTNGQKVISNKDGMVNTETDNPSFMLSIDGKPQEEYGHILGGTLAWTGNYLLKMDI
;
A
#
# COMPACT_ATOMS: atom_id res chain seq x y z
N MET A 1 -13.19 -45.95 -55.98
CA MET A 1 -12.72 -45.59 -54.65
C MET A 1 -12.81 -44.06 -54.51
N LYS A 2 -13.76 -43.57 -53.70
CA LYS A 2 -13.93 -42.12 -53.44
C LYS A 2 -13.37 -41.82 -52.07
N THR A 3 -12.22 -41.10 -52.02
CA THR A 3 -11.57 -40.65 -50.79
C THR A 3 -12.30 -39.42 -50.29
N LYS A 4 -12.89 -39.49 -49.09
CA LYS A 4 -13.47 -38.34 -48.39
C LYS A 4 -12.40 -37.68 -47.55
N SER A 5 -11.98 -36.44 -47.91
CA SER A 5 -11.18 -35.57 -47.07
C SER A 5 -12.05 -34.95 -46.00
N TYR A 6 -11.73 -35.20 -44.73
CA TYR A 6 -12.29 -34.47 -43.58
C TYR A 6 -11.40 -33.26 -43.26
N LEU A 7 -11.94 -32.06 -43.46
CA LEU A 7 -11.32 -30.81 -43.05
C LEU A 7 -11.61 -30.64 -41.55
N LEU A 8 -10.56 -30.74 -40.74
CA LEU A 8 -10.65 -30.49 -39.29
C LEU A 8 -10.49 -28.99 -39.10
N LEU A 9 -11.59 -28.29 -38.80
CA LEU A 9 -11.58 -26.88 -38.43
C LEU A 9 -11.27 -26.79 -36.96
N THR A 10 -10.02 -26.49 -36.59
CA THR A 10 -9.65 -26.12 -35.19
C THR A 10 -10.06 -24.68 -34.97
N ALA A 11 -11.16 -24.48 -34.25
CA ALA A 11 -11.55 -23.17 -33.76
C ALA A 11 -10.58 -22.79 -32.58
N LEU A 12 -9.63 -21.90 -32.86
CA LEU A 12 -8.88 -21.20 -31.82
C LEU A 12 -9.85 -20.21 -31.17
N GLY A 13 -10.39 -20.58 -30.01
CA GLY A 13 -11.11 -19.66 -29.14
C GLY A 13 -10.13 -18.66 -28.54
N PHE A 14 -10.10 -17.45 -29.05
CA PHE A 14 -9.54 -16.32 -28.33
C PHE A 14 -10.41 -16.07 -27.11
N LEU A 15 -9.95 -16.51 -25.93
CA LEU A 15 -10.43 -16.01 -24.67
C LEU A 15 -9.97 -14.55 -24.56
N SER A 16 -10.80 -13.63 -25.00
CA SER A 16 -10.69 -12.22 -24.63
C SER A 16 -10.95 -12.16 -23.13
N SER A 17 -9.89 -12.13 -22.30
CA SER A 17 -10.02 -11.72 -20.92
C SER A 17 -10.50 -10.26 -20.95
N SER A 18 -11.78 -10.07 -20.62
CA SER A 18 -12.32 -8.74 -20.35
C SER A 18 -11.49 -8.14 -19.22
N LEU A 19 -10.84 -7.02 -19.48
CA LEU A 19 -10.17 -6.17 -18.48
C LEU A 19 -11.27 -5.49 -17.66
N PHE A 20 -11.87 -6.24 -16.73
CA PHE A 20 -12.69 -5.65 -15.68
C PHE A 20 -11.77 -5.27 -14.51
N ALA A 21 -12.10 -4.17 -13.86
CA ALA A 21 -11.51 -3.84 -12.56
C ALA A 21 -11.61 -5.07 -11.65
N GLN A 22 -10.49 -5.45 -11.04
CA GLN A 22 -10.42 -6.62 -10.19
C GLN A 22 -10.15 -6.17 -8.77
N ASP A 23 -11.10 -6.46 -7.90
CA ASP A 23 -11.07 -6.12 -6.49
C ASP A 23 -10.51 -7.28 -5.67
N TYR A 24 -9.66 -6.95 -4.71
CA TYR A 24 -9.06 -7.89 -3.77
C TYR A 24 -9.30 -7.41 -2.35
N LEU A 25 -9.96 -8.26 -1.56
CA LEU A 25 -10.11 -8.04 -0.13
C LEU A 25 -8.94 -8.67 0.64
N VAL A 26 -8.31 -7.86 1.47
CA VAL A 26 -7.34 -8.27 2.49
C VAL A 26 -8.04 -8.13 3.83
N SER A 27 -8.52 -9.23 4.39
CA SER A 27 -9.42 -9.20 5.55
C SER A 27 -8.88 -9.91 6.76
N THR A 28 -9.00 -9.26 7.90
CA THR A 28 -8.82 -9.81 9.25
C THR A 28 -10.20 -10.18 9.84
N PRO A 29 -10.30 -10.63 11.10
CA PRO A 29 -11.60 -10.85 11.72
C PRO A 29 -12.56 -9.65 11.71
N ASN A 30 -12.06 -8.42 11.91
CA ASN A 30 -12.91 -7.22 12.07
C ASN A 30 -12.55 -6.08 11.11
N THR A 31 -11.49 -6.20 10.29
CA THR A 31 -11.01 -5.13 9.41
C THR A 31 -10.86 -5.64 7.97
N SER A 32 -11.13 -4.79 7.00
CA SER A 32 -10.88 -5.03 5.59
C SER A 32 -10.12 -3.88 4.93
N LEU A 33 -9.20 -4.25 4.04
CA LEU A 33 -8.53 -3.38 3.08
C LEU A 33 -9.00 -3.82 1.68
N LEU A 34 -9.63 -2.92 0.93
CA LEU A 34 -10.06 -3.17 -0.44
C LEU A 34 -9.04 -2.57 -1.41
N ILE A 35 -8.48 -3.42 -2.25
CA ILE A 35 -7.48 -3.07 -3.25
C ILE A 35 -8.07 -3.33 -4.64
N GLU A 36 -8.11 -2.30 -5.46
CA GLU A 36 -8.37 -2.44 -6.90
C GLU A 36 -7.03 -2.63 -7.63
N ALA A 37 -6.90 -3.74 -8.33
CA ALA A 37 -5.67 -4.11 -9.04
C ALA A 37 -5.97 -4.69 -10.42
N THR A 38 -6.20 -3.81 -11.38
CA THR A 38 -6.44 -4.17 -12.78
C THR A 38 -5.11 -4.26 -13.53
N PRO A 39 -4.80 -5.38 -14.22
CA PRO A 39 -3.58 -5.51 -15.00
C PRO A 39 -3.39 -4.36 -16.00
N GLY A 40 -2.19 -3.80 -16.07
CA GLY A 40 -1.86 -2.65 -16.91
C GLY A 40 -2.15 -1.28 -16.30
N GLU A 41 -2.82 -1.22 -15.13
CA GLU A 41 -3.11 0.00 -14.38
C GLU A 41 -2.21 0.13 -13.13
N THR A 42 -2.40 1.20 -12.36
CA THR A 42 -1.80 1.37 -11.02
C THR A 42 -2.64 0.67 -9.97
N VAL A 43 -2.02 0.27 -8.85
CA VAL A 43 -2.74 -0.29 -7.70
C VAL A 43 -3.41 0.83 -6.93
N LYS A 44 -4.69 0.65 -6.62
CA LYS A 44 -5.44 1.63 -5.82
C LYS A 44 -5.97 1.03 -4.54
N ILE A 45 -5.89 1.78 -3.47
CA ILE A 45 -6.62 1.51 -2.24
C ILE A 45 -7.99 2.18 -2.36
N GLN A 46 -9.03 1.38 -2.23
CA GLN A 46 -10.41 1.85 -2.35
C GLN A 46 -11.10 1.99 -1.00
N TYR A 47 -10.76 1.13 -0.04
CA TYR A 47 -11.36 1.17 1.29
C TYR A 47 -10.38 0.61 2.33
N TYR A 48 -10.40 1.15 3.53
CA TYR A 48 -9.80 0.58 4.73
C TYR A 48 -10.67 0.93 5.94
N GLY A 49 -11.13 -0.08 6.66
CA GLY A 49 -12.03 0.13 7.79
C GLY A 49 -12.61 -1.16 8.34
N SER A 50 -13.81 -1.08 8.91
CA SER A 50 -14.55 -2.24 9.42
C SER A 50 -14.68 -3.32 8.36
N LYS A 51 -14.76 -4.57 8.81
CA LYS A 51 -14.86 -5.71 7.89
C LYS A 51 -16.05 -5.58 6.94
N ILE A 52 -15.79 -5.83 5.68
CA ILE A 52 -16.76 -5.95 4.59
C ILE A 52 -16.61 -7.31 3.91
N GLU A 53 -17.66 -7.77 3.27
CA GLU A 53 -17.66 -8.99 2.45
C GLU A 53 -17.68 -8.63 0.96
N ASN A 54 -17.41 -9.60 0.09
CA ASN A 54 -17.42 -9.37 -1.36
C ASN A 54 -18.77 -8.81 -1.89
N SER A 55 -19.89 -9.15 -1.22
CA SER A 55 -21.22 -8.62 -1.53
C SER A 55 -21.36 -7.12 -1.28
N ASP A 56 -20.53 -6.55 -0.41
CA ASP A 56 -20.64 -5.16 0.03
C ASP A 56 -19.83 -4.20 -0.87
N ILE A 57 -18.90 -4.75 -1.66
CA ILE A 57 -17.98 -3.96 -2.49
C ILE A 57 -18.73 -3.00 -3.39
N GLN A 58 -19.76 -3.47 -4.10
CA GLN A 58 -20.55 -2.60 -4.97
C GLN A 58 -21.22 -1.45 -4.19
N GLY A 59 -21.71 -1.73 -2.99
CA GLY A 59 -22.27 -0.71 -2.11
C GLY A 59 -21.26 0.36 -1.70
N ILE A 60 -20.01 -0.01 -1.44
CA ILE A 60 -18.92 0.93 -1.13
C ILE A 60 -18.69 1.89 -2.31
N TYR A 61 -18.66 1.38 -3.54
CA TYR A 61 -18.54 2.21 -4.74
C TYR A 61 -19.76 3.10 -4.97
N ASP A 62 -20.95 2.57 -4.80
CA ASP A 62 -22.22 3.27 -5.03
C ASP A 62 -22.42 4.47 -4.09
N VAL A 63 -21.98 4.36 -2.84
CA VAL A 63 -22.06 5.46 -1.87
C VAL A 63 -20.85 6.39 -1.89
N GLY A 64 -19.87 6.13 -2.77
CA GLY A 64 -18.68 6.97 -2.92
C GLY A 64 -17.73 6.92 -1.71
N MET A 65 -17.76 5.87 -0.91
CA MET A 65 -16.86 5.65 0.23
C MET A 65 -15.50 5.10 -0.19
N VAL A 66 -15.03 5.47 -1.38
CA VAL A 66 -13.78 4.99 -1.94
C VAL A 66 -12.68 6.04 -1.83
N PHE A 67 -11.48 5.62 -1.48
CA PHE A 67 -10.30 6.50 -1.45
C PHE A 67 -9.80 6.82 -2.85
N ASN A 68 -9.88 5.86 -3.77
CA ASN A 68 -9.38 5.94 -5.14
C ASN A 68 -7.95 6.49 -5.24
N ALA A 69 -7.11 6.09 -4.33
CA ALA A 69 -5.76 6.61 -4.18
C ALA A 69 -4.71 5.55 -4.51
N ASP A 70 -3.67 5.95 -5.27
CA ASP A 70 -2.56 5.05 -5.59
C ASP A 70 -1.91 4.51 -4.32
N SER A 71 -1.71 3.19 -4.25
CA SER A 71 -1.07 2.52 -3.12
C SER A 71 0.45 2.69 -3.09
N TYR A 72 1.05 3.02 -4.24
CA TYR A 72 2.51 3.18 -4.36
C TYR A 72 2.87 4.15 -5.50
N PRO A 73 2.61 5.46 -5.35
CA PRO A 73 2.82 6.44 -6.41
C PRO A 73 4.30 6.58 -6.77
N ALA A 74 4.63 6.38 -8.04
CA ALA A 74 5.98 6.50 -8.56
C ALA A 74 6.28 7.91 -9.09
N PHE A 75 7.56 8.32 -9.06
CA PHE A 75 7.99 9.55 -9.71
C PHE A 75 7.87 9.40 -11.23
N GLY A 76 7.34 10.44 -11.88
CA GLY A 76 7.07 10.44 -13.33
C GLY A 76 5.61 10.24 -13.70
N LEU A 77 4.77 9.72 -12.80
CA LEU A 77 3.32 9.67 -12.98
C LEU A 77 2.68 11.02 -12.64
N GLN A 78 1.56 11.33 -13.31
CA GLN A 78 0.79 12.57 -13.11
C GLN A 78 -0.08 12.50 -11.83
N THR A 79 0.46 11.99 -10.74
CA THR A 79 -0.21 11.97 -9.45
C THR A 79 0.27 13.12 -8.58
N MET A 80 -0.65 13.78 -7.89
CA MET A 80 -0.33 14.80 -6.88
C MET A 80 0.14 14.12 -5.59
N GLY A 81 0.87 14.85 -4.75
CA GLY A 81 1.36 14.37 -3.46
C GLY A 81 2.75 13.72 -3.50
N GLU A 82 3.17 13.23 -2.35
CA GLU A 82 4.46 12.58 -2.16
C GLU A 82 4.57 11.29 -2.97
N LYS A 83 5.77 11.01 -3.46
CA LYS A 83 6.05 9.80 -4.21
C LYS A 83 6.58 8.71 -3.28
N ALA A 84 6.07 7.50 -3.43
CA ALA A 84 6.53 6.34 -2.69
C ALA A 84 7.90 5.87 -3.18
N ILE A 85 8.17 6.05 -4.49
CA ILE A 85 9.46 5.67 -5.08
C ILE A 85 9.94 6.70 -6.09
N ALA A 86 11.25 6.97 -6.07
CA ALA A 86 11.98 7.75 -7.07
C ALA A 86 13.33 7.10 -7.33
N ALA A 87 13.64 6.85 -8.61
CA ALA A 87 14.86 6.21 -9.05
C ALA A 87 15.38 6.82 -10.34
N THR A 88 16.71 6.79 -10.55
CA THR A 88 17.31 7.12 -11.85
C THR A 88 17.76 5.84 -12.53
N GLN A 89 17.28 5.65 -13.74
CA GLN A 89 17.64 4.55 -14.61
C GLN A 89 19.05 4.74 -15.20
N PRO A 90 19.68 3.68 -15.73
CA PRO A 90 21.07 3.75 -16.23
C PRO A 90 21.32 4.74 -17.36
N ASP A 91 20.29 5.18 -18.06
CA ASP A 91 20.34 6.19 -19.13
C ASP A 91 20.06 7.63 -18.64
N GLY A 92 19.85 7.79 -17.32
CA GLY A 92 19.54 9.08 -16.69
C GLY A 92 18.07 9.42 -16.59
N ASN A 93 17.18 8.58 -17.12
CA ASN A 93 15.73 8.81 -16.98
C ASN A 93 15.28 8.56 -15.54
N MET A 94 14.47 9.46 -14.99
CA MET A 94 13.95 9.36 -13.63
C MET A 94 12.48 8.93 -13.58
N SER A 95 11.78 8.91 -14.72
CA SER A 95 10.37 8.52 -14.74
C SER A 95 10.20 7.01 -14.63
N LEU A 96 9.29 6.59 -13.78
CA LEU A 96 8.87 5.20 -13.62
C LEU A 96 7.39 5.07 -14.00
N ASP A 97 7.05 4.15 -14.91
CA ASP A 97 5.67 3.80 -15.28
C ASP A 97 5.36 2.36 -14.81
N LEU A 98 5.24 2.22 -13.50
CA LEU A 98 4.95 0.94 -12.84
C LEU A 98 3.48 0.56 -13.04
N LYS A 99 3.26 -0.60 -13.65
CA LYS A 99 1.93 -1.15 -13.92
C LYS A 99 1.81 -2.56 -13.36
N ILE A 100 0.58 -2.91 -12.97
CA ILE A 100 0.26 -4.23 -12.47
C ILE A 100 0.49 -5.26 -13.58
N GLU A 101 1.32 -6.23 -13.30
CA GLU A 101 1.55 -7.41 -14.13
C GLU A 101 0.75 -8.61 -13.61
N GLN A 102 0.74 -8.82 -12.30
CA GLN A 102 0.11 -9.97 -11.67
C GLN A 102 -0.29 -9.69 -10.23
N VAL A 103 -1.40 -10.29 -9.81
CA VAL A 103 -1.81 -10.38 -8.41
C VAL A 103 -1.93 -11.85 -8.03
N LYS A 104 -1.50 -12.19 -6.82
CA LYS A 104 -1.66 -13.51 -6.21
C LYS A 104 -2.17 -13.37 -4.80
N GLN A 105 -3.14 -14.21 -4.43
CA GLN A 105 -3.54 -14.41 -3.05
C GLN A 105 -3.26 -15.85 -2.66
N TYR A 106 -2.62 -16.04 -1.52
CA TYR A 106 -2.27 -17.38 -1.04
C TYR A 106 -2.24 -17.45 0.48
N PRO A 107 -2.69 -18.59 1.05
CA PRO A 107 -2.67 -18.81 2.49
C PRO A 107 -1.23 -19.02 2.98
N THR A 108 -1.00 -18.61 4.23
CA THR A 108 0.21 -18.88 5.01
C THR A 108 -0.18 -19.57 6.31
N LYS A 109 0.80 -19.96 7.12
CA LYS A 109 0.54 -20.64 8.40
C LYS A 109 -0.32 -19.81 9.35
N ASP A 110 -0.20 -18.49 9.29
CA ASP A 110 -0.74 -17.52 10.26
C ASP A 110 -1.61 -16.44 9.62
N GLY A 111 -2.01 -16.62 8.36
CA GLY A 111 -2.85 -15.65 7.66
C GLY A 111 -2.89 -15.85 6.15
N GLU A 112 -3.25 -14.80 5.44
CA GLU A 112 -3.31 -14.75 3.97
C GLU A 112 -2.45 -13.60 3.44
N VAL A 113 -1.76 -13.81 2.34
CA VAL A 113 -0.93 -12.82 1.67
C VAL A 113 -1.51 -12.47 0.31
N THR A 114 -1.64 -11.18 0.05
CA THR A 114 -1.87 -10.61 -1.29
C THR A 114 -0.55 -10.04 -1.79
N GLU A 115 -0.01 -10.63 -2.86
CA GLU A 115 1.21 -10.20 -3.57
C GLU A 115 0.83 -9.54 -4.88
N ILE A 116 1.31 -8.32 -5.11
CA ILE A 116 1.05 -7.56 -6.34
C ILE A 116 2.39 -7.25 -7.00
N LEU A 117 2.60 -7.78 -8.19
CA LEU A 117 3.79 -7.52 -9.00
C LEU A 117 3.54 -6.33 -9.93
N LEU A 118 4.35 -5.29 -9.75
CA LEU A 118 4.41 -4.11 -10.60
C LEU A 118 5.65 -4.16 -11.47
N LYS A 119 5.51 -3.86 -12.76
CA LYS A 119 6.63 -3.75 -13.71
C LYS A 119 6.65 -2.39 -14.36
N ASP A 120 7.86 -1.86 -14.55
CA ASP A 120 8.04 -0.71 -15.43
C ASP A 120 7.91 -1.14 -16.89
N LYS A 121 7.25 -0.31 -17.70
CA LYS A 121 6.98 -0.62 -19.12
C LYS A 121 8.23 -0.59 -20.00
N VAL A 122 9.27 0.12 -19.59
CA VAL A 122 10.47 0.38 -20.39
C VAL A 122 11.70 -0.30 -19.82
N TYR A 123 11.82 -0.29 -18.49
CA TYR A 123 13.00 -0.77 -17.79
C TYR A 123 12.77 -2.11 -17.12
N PRO A 124 13.81 -2.95 -17.00
CA PRO A 124 13.72 -4.21 -16.23
C PRO A 124 13.73 -3.95 -14.73
N PHE A 125 12.78 -3.12 -14.28
CA PHE A 125 12.62 -2.67 -12.91
C PHE A 125 11.25 -3.11 -12.41
N GLU A 126 11.22 -3.77 -11.27
CA GLU A 126 10.00 -4.37 -10.73
C GLU A 126 9.88 -4.06 -9.25
N ILE A 127 8.64 -3.98 -8.78
CA ILE A 127 8.29 -3.87 -7.36
C ILE A 127 7.24 -4.92 -7.04
N LYS A 128 7.41 -5.63 -5.94
CA LYS A 128 6.34 -6.41 -5.33
C LYS A 128 5.84 -5.70 -4.11
N GLN A 129 4.52 -5.47 -4.07
CA GLN A 129 3.81 -5.03 -2.87
C GLN A 129 3.17 -6.23 -2.21
N TYR A 130 3.26 -6.29 -0.89
CA TYR A 130 2.68 -7.35 -0.10
C TYR A 130 1.76 -6.77 0.96
N TYR A 131 0.62 -7.42 1.11
CA TYR A 131 -0.32 -7.19 2.21
C TYR A 131 -0.64 -8.53 2.85
N LYS A 132 -0.38 -8.65 4.14
CA LYS A 132 -0.65 -9.88 4.89
C LYS A 132 -1.66 -9.61 6.00
N ALA A 133 -2.82 -10.23 5.90
CA ALA A 133 -3.80 -10.27 6.97
C ALA A 133 -3.51 -11.45 7.89
N TYR A 134 -3.36 -11.20 9.20
CA TYR A 134 -3.13 -12.25 10.19
C TYR A 134 -4.44 -12.83 10.69
N GLN A 135 -4.47 -14.15 10.88
CA GLN A 135 -5.60 -14.85 11.49
C GLN A 135 -5.62 -14.60 13.01
N GLY A 136 -6.83 -14.33 13.54
CA GLY A 136 -7.03 -14.13 14.98
C GLY A 136 -6.57 -12.79 15.54
N THR A 137 -6.16 -11.85 14.67
CA THR A 137 -5.83 -10.47 15.03
C THR A 137 -6.38 -9.52 13.97
N ASP A 138 -6.45 -8.21 14.27
CA ASP A 138 -6.81 -7.19 13.29
C ASP A 138 -5.58 -6.49 12.69
N ILE A 139 -4.49 -7.23 12.55
CA ILE A 139 -3.24 -6.71 12.01
C ILE A 139 -3.14 -7.05 10.53
N ILE A 140 -2.85 -6.03 9.72
CA ILE A 140 -2.42 -6.14 8.33
C ILE A 140 -0.98 -5.63 8.24
N SER A 141 -0.05 -6.49 7.88
CA SER A 141 1.32 -6.08 7.58
C SER A 141 1.47 -5.77 6.10
N THR A 142 2.27 -4.74 5.79
CA THR A 142 2.64 -4.41 4.42
C THR A 142 4.14 -4.22 4.29
N TRP A 143 4.71 -4.67 3.17
CA TRP A 143 6.11 -4.45 2.80
C TRP A 143 6.28 -4.46 1.29
N ILE A 144 7.45 -4.08 0.83
CA ILE A 144 7.81 -4.10 -0.59
C ILE A 144 9.12 -4.85 -0.83
N GLU A 145 9.26 -5.36 -2.05
CA GLU A 145 10.53 -5.81 -2.62
C GLU A 145 10.80 -5.01 -3.89
N ILE A 146 12.02 -4.47 -4.02
CA ILE A 146 12.45 -3.72 -5.19
C ILE A 146 13.49 -4.54 -5.94
N MET A 147 13.26 -4.77 -7.23
CA MET A 147 14.11 -5.61 -8.07
C MET A 147 14.58 -4.85 -9.30
N ASN A 148 15.90 -4.81 -9.49
CA ASN A 148 16.52 -4.40 -10.73
C ASN A 148 17.01 -5.65 -11.48
N ASN A 149 16.25 -6.09 -12.47
CA ASN A 149 16.56 -7.25 -13.30
C ASN A 149 17.52 -6.90 -14.47
N GLY A 150 17.95 -5.64 -14.54
CA GLY A 150 18.90 -5.15 -15.54
C GLY A 150 20.35 -5.43 -15.17
N LYS A 151 21.25 -5.29 -16.18
CA LYS A 151 22.71 -5.48 -16.00
C LYS A 151 23.42 -4.25 -15.43
N LYS A 152 22.79 -3.09 -15.49
CA LYS A 152 23.35 -1.82 -15.03
C LYS A 152 22.68 -1.40 -13.73
N SER A 153 23.38 -0.63 -12.91
CA SER A 153 22.87 -0.12 -11.64
C SER A 153 21.77 0.92 -11.84
N VAL A 154 20.79 0.91 -10.95
CA VAL A 154 19.75 1.94 -10.77
C VAL A 154 20.06 2.66 -9.47
N THR A 155 19.91 3.98 -9.44
CA THR A 155 20.08 4.76 -8.22
C THR A 155 18.72 5.06 -7.61
N LEU A 156 18.50 4.58 -6.38
CA LEU A 156 17.29 4.89 -5.62
C LEU A 156 17.51 6.17 -4.82
N TYR A 157 16.67 7.19 -5.01
CA TYR A 157 16.66 8.41 -4.20
C TYR A 157 15.66 8.34 -3.06
N ARG A 158 14.56 7.66 -3.30
CA ARG A 158 13.49 7.47 -2.33
C ARG A 158 12.86 6.11 -2.55
N PHE A 159 12.53 5.48 -1.45
CA PHE A 159 11.57 4.37 -1.39
C PHE A 159 10.95 4.38 0.00
N VAL A 160 9.69 4.00 0.08
CA VAL A 160 9.00 3.80 1.35
C VAL A 160 8.59 2.35 1.47
N SER A 161 8.63 1.81 2.69
CA SER A 161 8.21 0.43 2.98
C SER A 161 6.69 0.27 2.89
N ALA A 162 5.96 1.35 3.19
CA ALA A 162 4.51 1.41 3.12
C ALA A 162 4.07 2.82 2.73
N TYR A 163 2.99 2.89 1.98
CA TYR A 163 2.28 4.11 1.65
C TYR A 163 0.80 3.87 1.90
N LEU A 164 0.19 4.61 2.81
CA LEU A 164 -1.21 4.45 3.18
C LEU A 164 -1.96 5.75 2.91
N PRO A 165 -2.82 5.80 1.89
CA PRO A 165 -3.71 6.92 1.69
C PRO A 165 -4.78 6.95 2.80
N VAL A 166 -5.06 8.14 3.30
CA VAL A 166 -6.10 8.38 4.32
C VAL A 166 -7.00 9.50 3.83
N GLN A 167 -8.27 9.44 4.17
CA GLN A 167 -9.22 10.51 3.84
C GLN A 167 -8.81 11.82 4.54
N ARG A 168 -8.96 12.92 3.82
CA ARG A 168 -8.83 14.26 4.40
C ARG A 168 -9.98 14.52 5.36
N GLY A 169 -9.65 15.06 6.51
CA GLY A 169 -10.62 15.33 7.55
C GLY A 169 -10.03 16.08 8.74
N ASP A 170 -10.71 16.01 9.86
CA ASP A 170 -10.21 16.52 11.15
C ASP A 170 -9.28 15.47 11.78
N ASN A 171 -8.09 15.31 11.19
CA ASN A 171 -7.14 14.27 11.55
C ASN A 171 -6.31 14.66 12.76
N TRP A 172 -6.19 13.75 13.71
CA TRP A 172 -5.39 13.93 14.93
C TRP A 172 -4.38 12.80 15.04
N LEU A 173 -3.14 13.17 15.34
CA LEU A 173 -2.04 12.25 15.54
C LEU A 173 -1.75 12.09 17.01
N THR A 174 -1.70 10.84 17.48
CA THR A 174 -1.20 10.47 18.80
C THR A 174 0.04 9.62 18.60
N HIS A 175 1.15 10.01 19.21
CA HIS A 175 2.42 9.31 19.15
C HIS A 175 3.19 9.44 20.46
N PHE A 176 4.32 8.75 20.56
CA PHE A 176 5.18 8.82 21.73
C PHE A 176 6.49 9.51 21.38
N HIS A 177 6.88 10.44 22.21
CA HIS A 177 8.13 11.16 22.16
C HIS A 177 8.84 11.05 23.50
N GLY A 178 10.15 11.21 23.55
CA GLY A 178 10.87 11.13 24.81
C GLY A 178 12.24 11.78 24.78
N HIS A 179 12.81 11.85 25.95
CA HIS A 179 14.19 12.20 26.17
C HIS A 179 14.66 11.49 27.44
N TRP A 180 15.94 11.52 27.75
CA TRP A 180 16.49 10.90 28.92
C TRP A 180 15.77 11.37 30.21
N GLY A 181 15.28 10.42 31.00
CA GLY A 181 14.50 10.68 32.21
C GLY A 181 13.04 11.07 32.02
N ALA A 182 12.56 11.15 30.75
CA ALA A 182 11.15 11.38 30.40
C ALA A 182 10.81 10.60 29.10
N GLU A 183 10.87 9.29 29.19
CA GLU A 183 10.73 8.38 28.05
C GLU A 183 9.26 8.11 27.73
N ASN A 184 8.94 7.91 26.44
CA ASN A 184 7.60 7.55 25.96
C ASN A 184 6.47 8.47 26.43
N MET A 185 6.71 9.77 26.42
CA MET A 185 5.67 10.76 26.72
C MET A 185 4.65 10.81 25.58
N LEU A 186 3.38 10.73 25.92
CA LEU A 186 2.30 10.81 24.95
C LEU A 186 2.16 12.22 24.42
N GLU A 187 2.20 12.37 23.09
CA GLU A 187 1.81 13.60 22.39
C GLU A 187 0.56 13.37 21.55
N GLU A 188 -0.31 14.36 21.55
CA GLU A 188 -1.54 14.39 20.78
C GLU A 188 -1.70 15.74 20.10
N GLU A 189 -1.77 15.76 18.78
CA GLU A 189 -1.85 17.00 18.00
C GLU A 189 -2.79 16.89 16.83
N LYS A 190 -3.45 18.01 16.50
CA LYS A 190 -4.21 18.13 15.26
C LYS A 190 -3.27 18.28 14.09
N LEU A 191 -3.46 17.44 13.07
CA LEU A 191 -2.72 17.58 11.82
C LEU A 191 -3.29 18.74 11.00
N THR A 192 -2.41 19.63 10.56
CA THR A 192 -2.73 20.78 9.69
C THR A 192 -2.03 20.64 8.36
N ASN A 193 -2.40 21.47 7.38
CA ASN A 193 -1.77 21.45 6.06
C ASN A 193 -0.24 21.50 6.14
N GLY A 194 0.40 20.59 5.42
CA GLY A 194 1.84 20.44 5.38
C GLY A 194 2.28 19.02 5.75
N GLN A 195 3.46 18.90 6.32
CA GLN A 195 4.03 17.59 6.67
C GLN A 195 4.36 17.52 8.15
N LYS A 196 3.85 16.49 8.82
CA LYS A 196 4.37 16.05 10.13
C LYS A 196 5.32 14.89 9.90
N VAL A 197 6.46 14.92 10.59
CA VAL A 197 7.50 13.90 10.52
C VAL A 197 7.78 13.36 11.92
N ILE A 198 7.75 12.05 12.06
CA ILE A 198 8.23 11.31 13.22
C ILE A 198 9.46 10.54 12.74
N SER A 199 10.59 10.70 13.41
CA SER A 199 11.83 10.07 12.96
C SER A 199 12.77 9.72 14.08
N ASN A 200 13.50 8.64 13.91
CA ASN A 200 14.65 8.29 14.73
C ASN A 200 15.90 8.21 13.86
N LYS A 201 16.99 8.83 14.31
CA LYS A 201 18.30 8.82 13.64
C LYS A 201 19.42 8.27 14.55
N ASP A 202 19.08 7.88 15.78
CA ASP A 202 20.02 7.50 16.83
C ASP A 202 20.12 5.98 17.00
N GLY A 203 19.76 5.24 15.95
CA GLY A 203 19.83 3.77 15.95
C GLY A 203 18.69 3.14 16.74
N MET A 204 19.00 2.29 17.71
CA MET A 204 17.99 1.52 18.44
C MET A 204 17.39 2.26 19.67
N VAL A 205 17.72 3.54 19.87
CA VAL A 205 17.24 4.33 21.00
C VAL A 205 15.89 4.97 20.66
N ASN A 206 14.80 4.21 20.81
CA ASN A 206 13.46 4.66 20.46
C ASN A 206 12.67 5.26 21.65
N THR A 207 13.15 5.13 22.87
CA THR A 207 12.46 5.61 24.06
C THR A 207 12.83 7.04 24.44
N GLU A 208 14.01 7.48 24.01
CA GLU A 208 14.55 8.83 24.24
C GLU A 208 14.35 9.76 23.03
N THR A 209 13.69 9.27 21.98
CA THR A 209 13.32 10.00 20.77
C THR A 209 11.88 9.68 20.40
N ASP A 210 11.53 9.77 19.14
CA ASP A 210 10.21 9.34 18.68
C ASP A 210 10.12 7.81 18.61
N ASN A 211 8.97 7.27 19.01
CA ASN A 211 8.64 5.86 18.87
C ASN A 211 8.01 5.61 17.48
N PRO A 212 8.30 4.48 16.79
CA PRO A 212 7.75 4.20 15.47
C PRO A 212 6.25 3.86 15.45
N SER A 213 5.57 3.93 16.59
CA SER A 213 4.14 3.66 16.72
C SER A 213 3.35 4.96 16.72
N PHE A 214 2.20 4.91 16.05
CA PHE A 214 1.28 6.04 15.97
C PHE A 214 -0.18 5.59 16.00
N MET A 215 -1.07 6.49 16.41
CA MET A 215 -2.50 6.39 16.19
C MET A 215 -2.97 7.63 15.45
N LEU A 216 -3.72 7.42 14.38
CA LEU A 216 -4.31 8.48 13.58
C LEU A 216 -5.83 8.44 13.73
N SER A 217 -6.39 9.42 14.40
CA SER A 217 -7.85 9.60 14.44
C SER A 217 -8.29 10.40 13.22
N ILE A 218 -9.27 9.91 12.48
CA ILE A 218 -9.65 10.44 11.15
C ILE A 218 -10.95 11.28 11.16
N ASP A 219 -11.63 11.38 12.28
CA ASP A 219 -12.93 12.05 12.43
C ASP A 219 -13.01 12.99 13.64
N GLY A 220 -11.88 13.51 14.07
CA GLY A 220 -11.75 14.44 15.17
C GLY A 220 -10.77 13.98 16.25
N LYS A 221 -10.72 14.75 17.33
CA LYS A 221 -9.88 14.42 18.48
C LYS A 221 -10.30 13.08 19.09
N PRO A 222 -9.35 12.14 19.30
CA PRO A 222 -9.69 10.83 19.87
C PRO A 222 -10.30 10.96 21.26
N GLN A 223 -11.29 10.10 21.55
CA GLN A 223 -11.98 10.02 22.83
C GLN A 223 -12.04 8.57 23.29
N GLU A 224 -12.27 8.34 24.59
CA GLU A 224 -12.25 7.00 25.17
C GLU A 224 -13.35 6.07 24.62
N GLU A 225 -14.51 6.62 24.24
CA GLU A 225 -15.67 5.84 23.85
C GLU A 225 -16.10 6.07 22.38
N TYR A 226 -15.40 6.92 21.65
CA TYR A 226 -15.83 7.36 20.33
C TYR A 226 -14.65 7.72 19.41
N GLY A 227 -14.76 7.35 18.11
CA GLY A 227 -13.85 7.73 17.06
C GLY A 227 -13.34 6.53 16.23
N HIS A 228 -12.84 6.80 15.04
CA HIS A 228 -12.15 5.83 14.19
C HIS A 228 -10.66 6.08 14.26
N ILE A 229 -9.91 5.10 14.71
CA ILE A 229 -8.46 5.20 14.89
C ILE A 229 -7.76 4.16 14.04
N LEU A 230 -6.81 4.64 13.23
CA LEU A 230 -5.86 3.80 12.50
C LEU A 230 -4.56 3.72 13.32
N GLY A 231 -4.28 2.57 13.90
CA GLY A 231 -3.02 2.30 14.57
C GLY A 231 -1.98 1.76 13.60
N GLY A 232 -0.74 2.19 13.75
CA GLY A 232 0.36 1.68 12.95
C GLY A 232 1.69 1.68 13.71
N THR A 233 2.56 0.77 13.31
CA THR A 233 3.94 0.73 13.79
C THR A 233 4.86 0.18 12.73
N LEU A 234 6.11 0.62 12.73
CA LEU A 234 7.15 0.05 11.89
C LEU A 234 7.84 -1.10 12.62
N ALA A 235 7.84 -2.29 12.03
CA ALA A 235 8.53 -3.47 12.58
C ALA A 235 10.06 -3.38 12.34
N TRP A 236 10.66 -2.31 12.82
CA TRP A 236 12.07 -2.00 12.67
C TRP A 236 12.56 -1.20 13.89
N THR A 237 13.73 -1.52 14.41
CA THR A 237 14.29 -0.92 15.62
C THR A 237 15.42 0.08 15.35
N GLY A 238 15.81 0.26 14.11
CA GLY A 238 16.87 1.20 13.71
C GLY A 238 16.33 2.57 13.30
N ASN A 239 17.09 3.26 12.48
CA ASN A 239 16.68 4.56 11.94
C ASN A 239 15.45 4.44 11.05
N TYR A 240 14.52 5.38 11.19
CA TYR A 240 13.30 5.42 10.40
C TYR A 240 12.78 6.84 10.21
N LEU A 241 11.84 6.98 9.30
CA LEU A 241 11.10 8.21 9.07
C LEU A 241 9.67 7.85 8.69
N LEU A 242 8.71 8.33 9.49
CA LEU A 242 7.28 8.32 9.19
C LEU A 242 6.86 9.73 8.78
N LYS A 243 6.14 9.85 7.68
CA LYS A 243 5.65 11.12 7.15
C LYS A 243 4.14 11.08 7.03
N MET A 244 3.47 12.07 7.60
CA MET A 244 2.07 12.38 7.37
C MET A 244 2.02 13.63 6.48
N ASP A 245 1.45 13.51 5.28
CA ASP A 245 1.32 14.59 4.30
C ASP A 245 -0.16 14.95 4.18
N ILE A 246 -0.53 16.19 4.56
CA ILE A 246 -1.93 16.64 4.72
C ILE A 246 -2.30 17.69 3.65
#